data_be20a49bdc7de6b96e9f7f794eb19d9e
#
_entry.id   be20a49bdc7de6b96e9f7f794eb19d9e
#
_cell.length_a   1.000
_cell.length_b   1.000
_cell.length_c   1.000
_cell.angle_alpha   90.00
_cell.angle_beta   90.00
_cell.angle_gamma   90.00
#
_symmetry.space_group_name_H-M   'P 1'
#
loop_
_entity.id
_entity.type
_entity.pdbx_description
1 polymer ?
#
loop_
_entity_poly.entity_id
_entity_poly.type
_entity_poly.pdbx_seq_one_letter_code
_entity_poly.pdbx_strand_id
1 'polypeptide(L)'
;MPVEENTSWFVFTEGQQHGPVAAQHLIAFLEAHSGSPVYVWRDGFADWTLASDVPELAVSPLLPPPPATLQLPPAAAEAPTEPQAPPDRQNIVARHWRGDLPLWASYWLVVWLGNILFAALGILIAKAFRPESGYNPLNVFAIIVLTWSSVMAVVTWQLVGTWRSANRYAQTRHRAGLGAAWGRVAQAAVILGAIGNIVTFVREGAPQLVEVTGMAFRNDPDVPDYAIRVMRDGTEAEIVGGFKFGLTDDFVKILAASRQITVVHLDSIGGRLGEGEKMFKLIRDRGLNTYVSSKCLSACTLAFAGGRQRFLHKDAALGFHKGTFPGLREGDFDSIQRNVFRSAGFDETFISTALSTPHNEMWRPSPQALVRAKVVTTIADGTRFAFSGLGADLSKDRIAKVLASALPVFDTIRARFPDQYDALAEEYYNNLVKGKTEAETIEALRGKLMPFIRTLLPMADDEVLADYNRLLQDQYHELSAKDPSRCYMYASGEDTRANFSSELSKALLQRELSLNERAVKTASKREPPDKRLIESLWQKVHAQMSAGGVSNADWALFETKKVQKASHARYCTIATIFVQEVGRLSQHETAILMREILRPTAH
;
A
#
# COMPACT_ATOMS: atom_id res chain seq x y z
N MET A 1 24.34 -60.23 -39.77
CA MET A 1 24.12 -59.10 -40.70
C MET A 1 24.72 -57.88 -40.06
N PRO A 2 25.53 -57.07 -40.72
CA PRO A 2 26.07 -55.87 -40.14
C PRO A 2 24.94 -54.88 -39.92
N VAL A 3 24.97 -54.21 -38.77
CA VAL A 3 24.01 -53.17 -38.38
C VAL A 3 24.10 -52.03 -39.41
N GLU A 4 22.99 -51.64 -40.03
CA GLU A 4 22.97 -50.50 -40.93
C GLU A 4 23.36 -49.22 -40.20
N GLU A 5 24.36 -48.52 -40.67
CA GLU A 5 25.05 -47.38 -40.05
C GLU A 5 24.13 -46.16 -39.80
N ASN A 6 22.87 -46.20 -40.21
CA ASN A 6 21.97 -45.04 -40.18
C ASN A 6 20.69 -45.23 -39.31
N THR A 7 20.67 -46.28 -38.45
CA THR A 7 19.50 -46.56 -37.61
C THR A 7 19.59 -45.82 -36.28
N SER A 8 18.63 -44.97 -36.00
CA SER A 8 18.52 -44.25 -34.73
C SER A 8 17.86 -45.13 -33.67
N TRP A 9 18.55 -45.31 -32.54
CA TRP A 9 18.09 -46.10 -31.40
C TRP A 9 17.69 -45.20 -30.22
N PHE A 10 16.72 -45.66 -29.47
CA PHE A 10 16.38 -45.07 -28.16
C PHE A 10 16.67 -46.09 -27.07
N VAL A 11 17.14 -45.64 -25.94
CA VAL A 11 17.54 -46.46 -24.79
C VAL A 11 16.72 -46.05 -23.59
N PHE A 12 16.21 -47.03 -22.84
CA PHE A 12 15.53 -46.81 -21.59
C PHE A 12 16.23 -47.59 -20.48
N THR A 13 16.72 -46.89 -19.46
CA THR A 13 17.41 -47.47 -18.31
C THR A 13 17.19 -46.55 -17.08
N GLU A 14 17.11 -47.13 -15.89
CA GLU A 14 16.91 -46.41 -14.60
C GLU A 14 15.74 -45.41 -14.62
N GLY A 15 14.67 -45.71 -15.38
CA GLY A 15 13.48 -44.85 -15.44
C GLY A 15 13.61 -43.65 -16.39
N GLN A 16 14.70 -43.56 -17.18
CA GLN A 16 14.89 -42.44 -18.11
C GLN A 16 15.09 -42.94 -19.54
N GLN A 17 14.56 -42.20 -20.52
CA GLN A 17 14.75 -42.46 -21.94
C GLN A 17 15.87 -41.56 -22.50
N HIS A 18 16.78 -42.15 -23.26
CA HIS A 18 17.87 -41.49 -23.95
C HIS A 18 17.78 -41.77 -25.45
N GLY A 19 18.11 -40.80 -26.28
CA GLY A 19 18.15 -40.96 -27.74
C GLY A 19 17.55 -39.79 -28.52
N PRO A 20 17.65 -39.78 -29.81
CA PRO A 20 18.20 -40.85 -30.67
C PRO A 20 19.72 -41.03 -30.59
N VAL A 21 20.20 -42.28 -30.55
CA VAL A 21 21.62 -42.66 -30.45
C VAL A 21 21.99 -43.49 -31.66
N ALA A 22 23.16 -43.24 -32.25
CA ALA A 22 23.69 -44.08 -33.36
C ALA A 22 24.12 -45.46 -32.83
N ALA A 23 24.01 -46.51 -33.65
CA ALA A 23 24.28 -47.88 -33.26
C ALA A 23 25.66 -48.09 -32.63
N GLN A 24 26.69 -47.38 -33.08
CA GLN A 24 28.06 -47.47 -32.55
C GLN A 24 28.13 -46.95 -31.08
N HIS A 25 27.42 -45.89 -30.78
CA HIS A 25 27.37 -45.34 -29.43
C HIS A 25 26.48 -46.19 -28.49
N LEU A 26 25.48 -46.89 -29.06
CA LEU A 26 24.64 -47.81 -28.30
C LEU A 26 25.43 -49.00 -27.76
N ILE A 27 26.33 -49.60 -28.58
CA ILE A 27 27.18 -50.73 -28.17
C ILE A 27 28.10 -50.32 -27.01
N ALA A 28 28.75 -49.18 -27.11
CA ALA A 28 29.60 -48.63 -26.05
C ALA A 28 28.81 -48.32 -24.77
N PHE A 29 27.55 -47.86 -24.91
CA PHE A 29 26.65 -47.61 -23.78
C PHE A 29 26.25 -48.92 -23.07
N LEU A 30 25.96 -49.98 -23.83
CA LEU A 30 25.59 -51.29 -23.29
C LEU A 30 26.76 -51.95 -22.54
N GLU A 31 27.99 -51.82 -23.05
CA GLU A 31 29.20 -52.29 -22.37
C GLU A 31 29.43 -51.58 -21.04
N ALA A 32 29.18 -50.27 -20.97
CA ALA A 32 29.33 -49.46 -19.77
C ALA A 32 28.25 -49.77 -18.70
N HIS A 33 27.09 -50.33 -19.09
CA HIS A 33 25.96 -50.63 -18.22
C HIS A 33 25.64 -52.13 -18.09
N SER A 34 26.62 -52.98 -18.25
CA SER A 34 26.51 -54.45 -18.30
C SER A 34 25.93 -55.11 -17.03
N GLY A 35 25.57 -54.32 -15.98
CA GLY A 35 24.98 -54.81 -14.74
C GLY A 35 23.50 -54.43 -14.50
N SER A 36 22.87 -53.68 -15.40
CA SER A 36 21.49 -53.17 -15.26
C SER A 36 20.64 -53.57 -16.46
N PRO A 37 19.33 -53.82 -16.32
CA PRO A 37 18.45 -54.09 -17.44
C PRO A 37 18.30 -52.83 -18.30
N VAL A 38 18.76 -52.89 -19.57
CA VAL A 38 18.68 -51.82 -20.53
C VAL A 38 17.68 -52.22 -21.62
N TYR A 39 16.65 -51.42 -21.84
CA TYR A 39 15.69 -51.61 -22.90
C TYR A 39 16.03 -50.69 -24.08
N VAL A 40 15.85 -51.21 -25.28
CA VAL A 40 16.13 -50.48 -26.53
C VAL A 40 14.88 -50.46 -27.42
N TRP A 41 14.75 -49.40 -28.18
CA TRP A 41 13.69 -49.27 -29.18
C TRP A 41 14.23 -48.58 -30.42
N ARG A 42 13.77 -49.02 -31.58
CA ARG A 42 13.98 -48.33 -32.86
C ARG A 42 12.74 -48.42 -33.72
N ASP A 43 12.70 -47.65 -34.76
CA ASP A 43 11.61 -47.73 -35.75
C ASP A 43 11.46 -49.14 -36.32
N GLY A 44 10.24 -49.66 -36.28
CA GLY A 44 9.92 -51.05 -36.62
C GLY A 44 9.80 -52.02 -35.44
N PHE A 45 10.11 -51.63 -34.19
CA PHE A 45 9.84 -52.42 -32.98
C PHE A 45 8.46 -52.14 -32.46
N ALA A 46 7.70 -53.21 -32.14
CA ALA A 46 6.34 -53.09 -31.60
C ALA A 46 6.30 -52.50 -30.18
N ASP A 47 7.36 -52.73 -29.38
CA ASP A 47 7.51 -52.23 -28.02
C ASP A 47 9.00 -52.20 -27.63
N TRP A 48 9.29 -51.61 -26.45
CA TRP A 48 10.61 -51.63 -25.85
C TRP A 48 11.11 -53.05 -25.60
N THR A 49 12.26 -53.40 -26.14
CA THR A 49 12.84 -54.76 -26.08
C THR A 49 14.11 -54.73 -25.23
N LEU A 50 14.33 -55.74 -24.39
CA LEU A 50 15.56 -55.82 -23.59
C LEU A 50 16.77 -55.96 -24.55
N ALA A 51 17.84 -55.20 -24.31
CA ALA A 51 18.98 -55.14 -25.22
C ALA A 51 19.67 -56.51 -25.43
N SER A 52 19.63 -57.42 -24.41
CA SER A 52 20.12 -58.80 -24.51
C SER A 52 19.31 -59.67 -25.45
N ASP A 53 18.06 -59.33 -25.73
CA ASP A 53 17.13 -60.13 -26.56
C ASP A 53 17.14 -59.67 -28.01
N VAL A 54 17.94 -58.67 -28.34
CA VAL A 54 18.12 -58.14 -29.68
C VAL A 54 19.34 -58.80 -30.32
N PRO A 55 19.17 -59.72 -31.29
CA PRO A 55 20.30 -60.51 -31.82
C PRO A 55 21.44 -59.69 -32.44
N GLU A 56 21.12 -58.50 -32.90
CA GLU A 56 22.04 -57.55 -33.55
C GLU A 56 22.97 -56.84 -32.54
N LEU A 57 22.63 -56.87 -31.25
CA LEU A 57 23.36 -56.21 -30.14
C LEU A 57 24.05 -57.23 -29.20
N ALA A 58 23.94 -58.54 -29.50
CA ALA A 58 24.60 -59.59 -28.71
C ALA A 58 26.12 -59.55 -28.94
N VAL A 59 26.86 -59.06 -27.94
CA VAL A 59 28.34 -59.12 -27.93
C VAL A 59 28.76 -60.54 -27.59
N SER A 60 29.40 -61.23 -28.51
CA SER A 60 29.99 -62.57 -28.29
C SER A 60 31.13 -62.45 -27.29
N PRO A 61 31.18 -63.30 -26.24
CA PRO A 61 32.33 -63.33 -25.33
C PRO A 61 33.57 -63.91 -26.05
N LEU A 62 34.64 -63.15 -26.09
CA LEU A 62 35.95 -63.62 -26.49
C LEU A 62 36.45 -64.64 -25.49
N LEU A 63 36.73 -65.87 -26.01
CA LEU A 63 37.39 -66.97 -25.27
C LEU A 63 38.79 -66.58 -24.79
N PRO A 64 39.21 -66.94 -23.55
CA PRO A 64 40.55 -66.62 -23.07
C PRO A 64 41.61 -67.55 -23.76
N PRO A 65 42.84 -67.07 -23.95
CA PRO A 65 43.92 -67.85 -24.53
C PRO A 65 44.40 -68.98 -23.57
N PRO A 66 44.98 -70.07 -24.09
CA PRO A 66 45.40 -71.25 -23.34
C PRO A 66 46.56 -70.94 -22.36
N PRO A 67 46.72 -71.71 -21.25
CA PRO A 67 47.72 -71.43 -20.22
C PRO A 67 49.13 -71.72 -20.66
N ALA A 68 50.06 -70.78 -20.48
CA ALA A 68 51.50 -70.96 -20.70
C ALA A 68 52.13 -71.68 -19.50
N THR A 69 53.00 -72.61 -19.80
CA THR A 69 53.78 -73.48 -18.93
C THR A 69 54.61 -72.73 -17.89
N LEU A 70 54.54 -73.21 -16.62
CA LEU A 70 55.35 -72.77 -15.47
C LEU A 70 56.84 -72.97 -15.71
N GLN A 71 57.67 -71.94 -15.68
CA GLN A 71 59.08 -71.95 -15.39
C GLN A 71 59.36 -71.21 -14.08
N LEU A 72 60.06 -71.87 -13.14
CA LEU A 72 60.49 -71.29 -11.87
C LEU A 72 61.53 -70.17 -12.06
N PRO A 73 61.56 -69.19 -11.21
CA PRO A 73 62.41 -68.01 -11.36
C PRO A 73 63.82 -68.20 -10.77
N PRO A 74 64.85 -67.54 -11.33
CA PRO A 74 66.09 -67.27 -10.63
C PRO A 74 65.97 -66.08 -9.68
N ALA A 75 66.83 -66.09 -8.65
CA ALA A 75 66.81 -65.24 -7.49
C ALA A 75 66.76 -63.70 -7.71
N ALA A 76 66.23 -63.05 -6.74
CA ALA A 76 65.97 -61.64 -6.62
C ALA A 76 67.08 -60.69 -7.11
N ALA A 77 66.70 -59.80 -8.03
CA ALA A 77 67.30 -58.49 -8.18
C ALA A 77 66.27 -57.49 -7.71
N GLU A 78 66.68 -56.56 -6.86
CA GLU A 78 65.84 -55.46 -6.27
C GLU A 78 65.06 -54.74 -7.41
N ALA A 79 63.74 -54.75 -7.25
CA ALA A 79 62.84 -53.99 -8.15
C ALA A 79 63.13 -52.50 -7.97
N PRO A 80 63.17 -51.71 -9.08
CA PRO A 80 63.21 -50.26 -8.99
C PRO A 80 61.96 -49.78 -8.31
N THR A 81 62.14 -49.01 -7.24
CA THR A 81 61.08 -48.26 -6.57
C THR A 81 60.34 -47.45 -7.65
N GLU A 82 59.08 -47.82 -7.94
CA GLU A 82 58.19 -46.93 -8.72
C GLU A 82 58.24 -45.54 -8.12
N PRO A 83 58.42 -44.51 -8.96
CA PRO A 83 58.34 -43.13 -8.47
C PRO A 83 56.98 -42.98 -7.81
N GLN A 84 56.94 -42.75 -6.52
CA GLN A 84 55.71 -42.33 -5.82
C GLN A 84 55.19 -41.14 -6.59
N ALA A 85 54.01 -41.28 -7.18
CA ALA A 85 53.27 -40.17 -7.81
C ALA A 85 53.28 -38.98 -6.83
N PRO A 86 53.61 -37.78 -7.30
CA PRO A 86 53.65 -36.62 -6.42
C PRO A 86 52.34 -36.56 -5.65
N PRO A 87 52.33 -36.18 -4.34
CA PRO A 87 51.12 -36.16 -3.54
C PRO A 87 50.09 -35.32 -4.28
N ASP A 88 49.05 -36.00 -4.73
CA ASP A 88 47.93 -35.41 -5.44
C ASP A 88 47.56 -34.11 -4.69
N ARG A 89 47.88 -32.95 -5.27
CA ARG A 89 47.48 -31.63 -4.76
C ARG A 89 45.97 -31.49 -4.87
N GLN A 90 45.26 -32.43 -4.26
CA GLN A 90 43.81 -32.41 -4.22
C GLN A 90 43.34 -31.16 -3.47
N ASN A 91 42.48 -30.43 -4.14
CA ASN A 91 41.81 -29.24 -3.60
C ASN A 91 41.25 -29.56 -2.22
N ILE A 92 41.47 -28.67 -1.23
CA ILE A 92 41.00 -28.81 0.14
C ILE A 92 39.47 -29.04 0.19
N VAL A 93 38.72 -28.49 -0.76
CA VAL A 93 37.27 -28.69 -0.91
C VAL A 93 36.92 -30.16 -1.12
N ALA A 94 37.63 -30.83 -2.04
CA ALA A 94 37.42 -32.24 -2.35
C ALA A 94 37.89 -33.17 -1.21
N ARG A 95 39.00 -32.82 -0.53
CA ARG A 95 39.50 -33.55 0.65
C ARG A 95 38.52 -33.45 1.81
N HIS A 96 37.97 -32.26 2.07
CA HIS A 96 36.93 -32.11 3.11
C HIS A 96 35.69 -32.93 2.77
N TRP A 97 35.16 -32.80 1.55
CA TRP A 97 33.99 -33.57 1.09
C TRP A 97 34.13 -35.09 1.29
N ARG A 98 35.31 -35.63 1.01
CA ARG A 98 35.62 -37.03 1.22
C ARG A 98 35.86 -37.40 2.69
N GLY A 99 36.04 -36.44 3.59
CA GLY A 99 36.43 -36.64 4.97
C GLY A 99 37.89 -37.01 5.18
N ASP A 100 38.78 -36.58 4.24
CA ASP A 100 40.23 -36.83 4.30
C ASP A 100 40.97 -35.86 5.22
N LEU A 101 40.32 -34.82 5.67
CA LEU A 101 40.86 -33.86 6.66
C LEU A 101 40.77 -34.44 8.06
N PRO A 102 41.74 -34.18 8.96
CA PRO A 102 41.62 -34.56 10.36
C PRO A 102 40.43 -33.84 11.00
N LEU A 103 39.76 -34.50 11.96
CA LEU A 103 38.52 -34.04 12.56
C LEU A 103 38.58 -32.61 13.07
N TRP A 104 39.68 -32.21 13.74
CA TRP A 104 39.87 -30.83 14.22
C TRP A 104 39.89 -29.80 13.08
N ALA A 105 40.52 -30.13 11.96
CA ALA A 105 40.55 -29.22 10.80
C ALA A 105 39.20 -29.12 10.11
N SER A 106 38.48 -30.26 9.96
CA SER A 106 37.12 -30.26 9.41
C SER A 106 36.16 -29.42 10.25
N TYR A 107 36.26 -29.48 11.59
CA TYR A 107 35.35 -28.75 12.47
C TYR A 107 35.78 -27.29 12.65
N TRP A 108 37.03 -27.03 13.07
CA TRP A 108 37.45 -25.68 13.42
C TRP A 108 37.80 -24.80 12.21
N LEU A 109 38.53 -25.34 11.23
CA LEU A 109 38.96 -24.53 10.08
C LEU A 109 37.85 -24.43 9.02
N VAL A 110 37.18 -25.55 8.70
CA VAL A 110 36.19 -25.55 7.61
C VAL A 110 34.84 -25.02 8.10
N VAL A 111 34.31 -25.54 9.19
CA VAL A 111 32.98 -25.10 9.67
C VAL A 111 33.09 -23.72 10.32
N TRP A 112 33.88 -23.58 11.36
CA TRP A 112 33.88 -22.37 12.17
C TRP A 112 34.50 -21.16 11.45
N LEU A 113 35.78 -21.26 11.02
CA LEU A 113 36.46 -20.19 10.29
C LEU A 113 35.82 -19.96 8.90
N GLY A 114 35.40 -21.04 8.23
CA GLY A 114 34.70 -20.96 6.95
C GLY A 114 33.41 -20.15 7.03
N ASN A 115 32.59 -20.32 8.08
CA ASN A 115 31.38 -19.53 8.26
C ASN A 115 31.67 -18.05 8.53
N ILE A 116 32.72 -17.73 9.28
CA ILE A 116 33.15 -16.34 9.51
C ILE A 116 33.54 -15.67 8.21
N LEU A 117 34.36 -16.35 7.39
CA LEU A 117 34.82 -15.82 6.09
C LEU A 117 33.64 -15.69 5.10
N PHE A 118 32.73 -16.66 5.08
CA PHE A 118 31.53 -16.60 4.24
C PHE A 118 30.62 -15.44 4.63
N ALA A 119 30.38 -15.24 5.92
CA ALA A 119 29.61 -14.10 6.43
C ALA A 119 30.28 -12.75 6.11
N ALA A 120 31.60 -12.65 6.29
CA ALA A 120 32.35 -11.43 5.96
C ALA A 120 32.29 -11.12 4.45
N LEU A 121 32.41 -12.13 3.60
CA LEU A 121 32.28 -11.99 2.15
C LEU A 121 30.85 -11.56 1.77
N GLY A 122 29.83 -12.14 2.39
CA GLY A 122 28.43 -11.75 2.20
C GLY A 122 28.19 -10.27 2.53
N ILE A 123 28.73 -9.78 3.63
CA ILE A 123 28.66 -8.37 4.02
C ILE A 123 29.37 -7.46 3.01
N LEU A 124 30.53 -7.87 2.52
CA LEU A 124 31.28 -7.10 1.51
C LEU A 124 30.53 -7.04 0.18
N ILE A 125 29.95 -8.16 -0.27
CA ILE A 125 29.11 -8.22 -1.47
C ILE A 125 27.88 -7.33 -1.29
N ALA A 126 27.16 -7.45 -0.18
CA ALA A 126 25.99 -6.62 0.10
C ALA A 126 26.30 -5.11 0.11
N LYS A 127 27.50 -4.72 0.57
CA LYS A 127 27.96 -3.31 0.50
C LYS A 127 28.31 -2.87 -0.91
N ALA A 128 28.97 -3.73 -1.70
CA ALA A 128 29.39 -3.43 -3.08
C ALA A 128 28.21 -3.36 -4.06
N PHE A 129 27.19 -4.17 -3.85
CA PHE A 129 26.00 -4.24 -4.68
C PHE A 129 24.80 -3.42 -4.15
N ARG A 130 25.03 -2.37 -3.35
CA ARG A 130 23.97 -1.43 -3.03
C ARG A 130 23.55 -0.68 -4.30
N PRO A 131 22.35 -0.94 -4.85
CA PRO A 131 21.94 -0.26 -6.07
C PRO A 131 21.66 1.22 -5.77
N GLU A 132 22.41 2.11 -6.41
CA GLU A 132 22.13 3.56 -6.36
C GLU A 132 20.77 3.90 -7.00
N SER A 133 20.25 3.03 -7.86
CA SER A 133 19.05 3.24 -8.68
C SER A 133 17.75 2.63 -8.15
N GLY A 134 17.73 2.15 -6.89
CA GLY A 134 16.55 1.48 -6.33
C GLY A 134 16.49 -0.02 -6.63
N TYR A 135 15.66 -0.75 -5.88
CA TYR A 135 15.54 -2.20 -6.00
C TYR A 135 14.60 -2.57 -7.15
N ASN A 136 15.09 -3.40 -8.08
CA ASN A 136 14.24 -4.10 -9.04
C ASN A 136 13.77 -5.43 -8.39
N PRO A 137 12.48 -5.80 -8.44
CA PRO A 137 11.96 -7.03 -7.83
C PRO A 137 12.69 -8.30 -8.28
N LEU A 138 13.02 -8.41 -9.58
CA LEU A 138 13.77 -9.56 -10.12
C LEU A 138 15.19 -9.63 -9.56
N ASN A 139 15.85 -8.49 -9.38
CA ASN A 139 17.19 -8.46 -8.79
C ASN A 139 17.15 -8.87 -7.30
N VAL A 140 16.15 -8.39 -6.54
CA VAL A 140 15.97 -8.80 -5.15
C VAL A 140 15.70 -10.30 -5.06
N PHE A 141 14.82 -10.83 -5.92
CA PHE A 141 14.56 -12.27 -6.03
C PHE A 141 15.84 -13.05 -6.32
N ALA A 142 16.60 -12.66 -7.36
CA ALA A 142 17.84 -13.33 -7.73
C ALA A 142 18.87 -13.32 -6.58
N ILE A 143 19.04 -12.19 -5.90
CA ILE A 143 19.96 -12.07 -4.76
C ILE A 143 19.54 -13.01 -3.62
N ILE A 144 18.28 -13.04 -3.23
CA ILE A 144 17.79 -13.89 -2.15
C ILE A 144 17.92 -15.38 -2.51
N VAL A 145 17.53 -15.77 -3.74
CA VAL A 145 17.66 -17.15 -4.21
C VAL A 145 19.13 -17.58 -4.24
N LEU A 146 20.02 -16.76 -4.80
CA LEU A 146 21.46 -17.06 -4.84
C LEU A 146 22.05 -17.13 -3.43
N THR A 147 21.64 -16.25 -2.53
CA THR A 147 22.13 -16.25 -1.14
C THR A 147 21.74 -17.56 -0.45
N TRP A 148 20.46 -17.93 -0.44
CA TRP A 148 20.02 -19.15 0.23
C TRP A 148 20.54 -20.42 -0.45
N SER A 149 20.63 -20.44 -1.79
CA SER A 149 21.24 -21.58 -2.52
C SER A 149 22.71 -21.73 -2.14
N SER A 150 23.46 -20.64 -2.06
CA SER A 150 24.87 -20.65 -1.66
C SER A 150 25.04 -21.10 -0.20
N VAL A 151 24.20 -20.60 0.72
CA VAL A 151 24.19 -21.02 2.13
C VAL A 151 23.93 -22.53 2.20
N MET A 152 22.91 -23.05 1.55
CA MET A 152 22.56 -24.47 1.54
C MET A 152 23.68 -25.33 0.97
N ALA A 153 24.29 -24.93 -0.12
CA ALA A 153 25.41 -25.65 -0.73
C ALA A 153 26.62 -25.72 0.21
N VAL A 154 27.01 -24.59 0.80
CA VAL A 154 28.15 -24.52 1.74
C VAL A 154 27.87 -25.34 3.00
N VAL A 155 26.69 -25.18 3.60
CA VAL A 155 26.31 -25.93 4.81
C VAL A 155 26.27 -27.42 4.54
N THR A 156 25.68 -27.85 3.43
CA THR A 156 25.67 -29.28 3.05
C THR A 156 27.08 -29.82 2.90
N TRP A 157 27.96 -29.09 2.21
CA TRP A 157 29.37 -29.48 2.06
C TRP A 157 30.09 -29.58 3.41
N GLN A 158 29.88 -28.62 4.31
CA GLN A 158 30.48 -28.61 5.66
C GLN A 158 29.98 -29.78 6.51
N LEU A 159 28.67 -30.03 6.56
CA LEU A 159 28.07 -31.09 7.36
C LEU A 159 28.49 -32.48 6.88
N VAL A 160 28.44 -32.73 5.56
CA VAL A 160 28.82 -34.03 4.97
C VAL A 160 30.31 -34.29 5.17
N GLY A 161 31.17 -33.32 4.93
CA GLY A 161 32.61 -33.46 5.11
C GLY A 161 32.99 -33.72 6.56
N THR A 162 32.39 -32.97 7.51
CA THR A 162 32.63 -33.16 8.95
C THR A 162 32.12 -34.50 9.43
N TRP A 163 30.91 -34.94 8.97
CA TRP A 163 30.37 -36.27 9.30
C TRP A 163 31.30 -37.39 8.83
N ARG A 164 31.79 -37.34 7.61
CA ARG A 164 32.73 -38.34 7.04
C ARG A 164 34.05 -38.35 7.78
N SER A 165 34.58 -37.18 8.13
CA SER A 165 35.80 -37.04 8.94
C SER A 165 35.60 -37.62 10.35
N ALA A 166 34.45 -37.39 11.00
CA ALA A 166 34.12 -37.94 12.30
C ALA A 166 34.01 -39.45 12.29
N ASN A 167 33.39 -40.00 11.23
CA ASN A 167 33.31 -41.47 11.03
C ASN A 167 34.71 -42.10 10.88
N ARG A 168 35.54 -41.48 10.05
CA ARG A 168 36.90 -41.99 9.81
C ARG A 168 37.76 -41.92 11.09
N TYR A 169 37.66 -40.82 11.83
CA TYR A 169 38.30 -40.66 13.14
C TYR A 169 37.85 -41.74 14.10
N ALA A 170 36.54 -41.98 14.23
CA ALA A 170 36.01 -43.00 15.12
C ALA A 170 36.48 -44.42 14.76
N GLN A 171 36.50 -44.79 13.48
CA GLN A 171 36.99 -46.07 12.97
C GLN A 171 38.48 -46.26 13.22
N THR A 172 39.30 -45.26 12.95
CA THR A 172 40.77 -45.36 13.17
C THR A 172 41.10 -45.52 14.65
N ARG A 173 40.43 -44.78 15.52
CA ARG A 173 40.61 -44.89 16.99
C ARG A 173 40.14 -46.23 17.51
N HIS A 174 39.01 -46.72 17.03
CA HIS A 174 38.48 -48.04 17.43
C HIS A 174 39.46 -49.18 17.04
N ARG A 175 39.99 -49.14 15.81
CA ARG A 175 41.02 -50.11 15.36
C ARG A 175 42.29 -50.07 16.18
N ALA A 176 42.61 -48.89 16.74
CA ALA A 176 43.78 -48.70 17.62
C ALA A 176 43.50 -49.01 19.09
N GLY A 177 42.32 -49.53 19.44
CA GLY A 177 41.92 -49.78 20.85
C GLY A 177 41.73 -48.53 21.71
N LEU A 178 41.58 -47.35 21.07
CA LEU A 178 41.47 -46.04 21.73
C LEU A 178 40.02 -45.57 21.76
N GLY A 179 39.68 -44.72 22.73
CA GLY A 179 38.33 -44.14 22.84
C GLY A 179 37.95 -43.24 21.66
N ALA A 180 36.76 -43.45 21.08
CA ALA A 180 36.25 -42.70 19.91
C ALA A 180 35.20 -41.62 20.29
N ALA A 181 35.17 -41.17 21.56
CA ALA A 181 34.15 -40.25 22.08
C ALA A 181 34.04 -38.96 21.26
N TRP A 182 35.14 -38.32 20.90
CA TRP A 182 35.14 -37.07 20.11
C TRP A 182 34.53 -37.24 18.72
N GLY A 183 34.64 -38.42 18.08
CA GLY A 183 33.96 -38.67 16.81
C GLY A 183 32.43 -38.68 16.97
N ARG A 184 31.92 -39.29 18.07
CA ARG A 184 30.49 -39.28 18.36
C ARG A 184 29.98 -37.90 18.77
N VAL A 185 30.77 -37.12 19.54
CA VAL A 185 30.44 -35.73 19.86
C VAL A 185 30.34 -34.87 18.58
N ALA A 186 31.30 -35.05 17.67
CA ALA A 186 31.25 -34.33 16.39
C ALA A 186 30.02 -34.71 15.53
N GLN A 187 29.64 -35.98 15.50
CA GLN A 187 28.42 -36.45 14.83
C GLN A 187 27.16 -35.83 15.44
N ALA A 188 27.06 -35.81 16.77
CA ALA A 188 25.96 -35.13 17.45
C ALA A 188 25.92 -33.65 17.12
N ALA A 189 27.07 -32.98 17.10
CA ALA A 189 27.17 -31.56 16.71
C ALA A 189 26.71 -31.32 15.25
N VAL A 190 27.06 -32.22 14.32
CA VAL A 190 26.60 -32.16 12.93
C VAL A 190 25.08 -32.29 12.83
N ILE A 191 24.48 -33.22 13.57
CA ILE A 191 23.00 -33.39 13.61
C ILE A 191 22.34 -32.12 14.16
N LEU A 192 22.82 -31.60 15.29
CA LEU A 192 22.30 -30.35 15.85
C LEU A 192 22.48 -29.17 14.91
N GLY A 193 23.61 -29.08 14.23
CA GLY A 193 23.88 -28.07 13.20
C GLY A 193 22.92 -28.20 12.02
N ALA A 194 22.64 -29.42 11.54
CA ALA A 194 21.65 -29.65 10.48
C ALA A 194 20.24 -29.20 10.90
N ILE A 195 19.81 -29.58 12.10
CA ILE A 195 18.51 -29.16 12.65
C ILE A 195 18.47 -27.62 12.75
N GLY A 196 19.51 -27.00 13.31
CA GLY A 196 19.60 -25.54 13.43
C GLY A 196 19.47 -24.83 12.09
N ASN A 197 20.17 -25.31 11.05
CA ASN A 197 20.09 -24.73 9.71
C ASN A 197 18.70 -24.91 9.07
N ILE A 198 18.04 -26.05 9.27
CA ILE A 198 16.67 -26.27 8.81
C ILE A 198 15.72 -25.29 9.50
N VAL A 199 15.83 -25.13 10.81
CA VAL A 199 15.00 -24.20 11.58
C VAL A 199 15.22 -22.76 11.10
N THR A 200 16.47 -22.35 10.89
CA THR A 200 16.80 -21.02 10.37
C THR A 200 16.20 -20.82 8.97
N PHE A 201 16.35 -21.79 8.07
CA PHE A 201 15.76 -21.70 6.73
C PHE A 201 14.23 -21.58 6.78
N VAL A 202 13.55 -22.38 7.62
CA VAL A 202 12.08 -22.33 7.74
C VAL A 202 11.62 -21.00 8.34
N ARG A 203 12.34 -20.45 9.30
CA ARG A 203 11.97 -19.19 9.97
C ARG A 203 12.32 -17.94 9.18
N GLU A 204 13.42 -17.96 8.45
CA GLU A 204 13.97 -16.77 7.78
C GLU A 204 13.95 -16.93 6.26
N GLY A 205 14.49 -18.02 5.72
CA GLY A 205 14.66 -18.23 4.29
C GLY A 205 13.36 -18.45 3.54
N ALA A 206 12.51 -19.32 4.04
CA ALA A 206 11.25 -19.64 3.38
C ALA A 206 10.30 -18.42 3.31
N PRO A 207 10.09 -17.64 4.38
CA PRO A 207 9.32 -16.38 4.29
C PRO A 207 9.92 -15.37 3.31
N GLN A 208 11.25 -15.21 3.29
CA GLN A 208 11.91 -14.33 2.31
C GLN A 208 11.65 -14.77 0.88
N LEU A 209 11.77 -16.07 0.59
CA LEU A 209 11.52 -16.61 -0.76
C LEU A 209 10.07 -16.43 -1.19
N VAL A 210 9.10 -16.62 -0.28
CA VAL A 210 7.68 -16.38 -0.55
C VAL A 210 7.45 -14.90 -0.88
N GLU A 211 7.98 -14.00 -0.06
CA GLU A 211 7.87 -12.54 -0.23
C GLU A 211 8.44 -12.09 -1.58
N VAL A 212 9.72 -12.43 -1.87
CA VAL A 212 10.35 -11.98 -3.13
C VAL A 212 9.73 -12.62 -4.36
N THR A 213 9.18 -13.83 -4.25
CA THR A 213 8.41 -14.47 -5.33
C THR A 213 7.10 -13.70 -5.58
N GLY A 214 6.42 -13.28 -4.52
CA GLY A 214 5.25 -12.40 -4.59
C GLY A 214 5.56 -11.09 -5.30
N MET A 215 6.65 -10.43 -4.89
CA MET A 215 7.13 -9.18 -5.48
C MET A 215 7.50 -9.32 -6.96
N ALA A 216 8.21 -10.40 -7.33
CA ALA A 216 8.79 -10.56 -8.68
C ALA A 216 7.79 -11.09 -9.72
N PHE A 217 6.86 -11.97 -9.34
CA PHE A 217 6.05 -12.76 -10.27
C PHE A 217 4.55 -12.70 -10.06
N ARG A 218 4.06 -12.15 -8.93
CA ARG A 218 2.64 -12.09 -8.59
C ARG A 218 2.13 -10.67 -8.40
N ASN A 219 2.80 -9.69 -8.98
CA ASN A 219 2.46 -8.28 -8.88
C ASN A 219 2.33 -7.79 -7.42
N ASP A 220 3.21 -8.29 -6.54
CA ASP A 220 3.32 -7.84 -5.15
C ASP A 220 1.96 -7.78 -4.41
N PRO A 221 1.34 -8.94 -4.10
CA PRO A 221 -0.04 -9.00 -3.63
C PRO A 221 -0.26 -8.37 -2.25
N ASP A 222 0.80 -8.20 -1.46
CA ASP A 222 0.74 -7.64 -0.11
C ASP A 222 0.67 -6.10 -0.10
N VAL A 223 0.90 -5.48 -1.25
CA VAL A 223 0.79 -4.03 -1.45
C VAL A 223 -0.38 -3.74 -2.39
N PRO A 224 -1.35 -2.88 -2.01
CA PRO A 224 -2.45 -2.52 -2.89
C PRO A 224 -1.98 -1.93 -4.22
N ASP A 225 -2.77 -2.11 -5.27
CA ASP A 225 -2.50 -1.45 -6.55
C ASP A 225 -2.56 0.07 -6.40
N TYR A 226 -1.85 0.77 -7.26
CA TYR A 226 -1.82 2.23 -7.30
C TYR A 226 -2.51 2.76 -8.55
N ALA A 227 -2.91 4.02 -8.47
CA ALA A 227 -3.35 4.82 -9.59
C ALA A 227 -2.69 6.19 -9.54
N ILE A 228 -2.40 6.76 -10.73
CA ILE A 228 -1.88 8.11 -10.86
C ILE A 228 -2.87 8.90 -11.70
N ARG A 229 -3.32 10.04 -11.18
CA ARG A 229 -4.24 10.94 -11.84
C ARG A 229 -3.62 12.30 -12.04
N VAL A 230 -3.77 12.84 -13.24
CA VAL A 230 -3.43 14.24 -13.52
C VAL A 230 -4.68 15.08 -13.29
N MET A 231 -4.55 16.17 -12.56
CA MET A 231 -5.66 17.02 -12.12
C MET A 231 -5.37 18.49 -12.45
N ARG A 232 -6.42 19.32 -12.38
CA ARG A 232 -6.35 20.76 -12.48
C ARG A 232 -5.55 21.23 -13.70
N ASP A 233 -6.02 20.80 -14.87
CA ASP A 233 -5.43 21.15 -16.19
C ASP A 233 -3.93 20.82 -16.30
N GLY A 234 -3.50 19.75 -15.62
CA GLY A 234 -2.13 19.25 -15.73
C GLY A 234 -1.14 19.87 -14.74
N THR A 235 -1.58 20.69 -13.79
CA THR A 235 -0.68 21.34 -12.80
C THR A 235 -0.49 20.56 -11.52
N GLU A 236 -1.38 19.62 -11.23
CA GLU A 236 -1.36 18.76 -10.05
C GLU A 236 -1.48 17.29 -10.47
N ALA A 237 -0.90 16.38 -9.69
CA ALA A 237 -1.05 14.95 -9.88
C ALA A 237 -1.36 14.28 -8.54
N GLU A 238 -2.22 13.27 -8.54
CA GLU A 238 -2.50 12.47 -7.35
C GLU A 238 -2.01 11.04 -7.53
N ILE A 239 -1.31 10.53 -6.52
CA ILE A 239 -0.89 9.15 -6.38
C ILE A 239 -1.74 8.52 -5.27
N VAL A 240 -2.52 7.50 -5.64
CA VAL A 240 -3.42 6.78 -4.73
C VAL A 240 -3.04 5.31 -4.68
N GLY A 241 -3.13 4.69 -3.51
CA GLY A 241 -2.88 3.26 -3.34
C GLY A 241 -1.52 2.92 -2.76
N GLY A 242 -0.96 1.77 -3.10
CA GLY A 242 0.27 1.26 -2.51
C GLY A 242 1.54 1.74 -3.20
N PHE A 243 2.62 1.91 -2.44
CA PHE A 243 3.95 2.13 -2.98
C PHE A 243 4.54 0.81 -3.47
N LYS A 244 4.11 0.40 -4.66
CA LYS A 244 4.49 -0.81 -5.37
C LYS A 244 5.67 -0.53 -6.29
N PHE A 245 6.49 -1.52 -6.57
CA PHE A 245 7.56 -1.39 -7.57
C PHE A 245 7.01 -0.97 -8.93
N GLY A 246 7.67 0.03 -9.54
CA GLY A 246 7.25 0.62 -10.81
C GLY A 246 6.43 1.91 -10.68
N LEU A 247 5.87 2.21 -9.51
CA LEU A 247 5.11 3.45 -9.27
C LEU A 247 5.90 4.70 -9.67
N THR A 248 7.16 4.79 -9.22
CA THR A 248 8.01 5.95 -9.54
C THR A 248 8.33 6.03 -11.02
N ASP A 249 8.56 4.88 -11.69
CA ASP A 249 8.87 4.83 -13.12
C ASP A 249 7.66 5.28 -13.96
N ASP A 250 6.45 4.89 -13.55
CA ASP A 250 5.23 5.37 -14.19
C ASP A 250 4.98 6.85 -13.93
N PHE A 251 5.28 7.32 -12.72
CA PHE A 251 5.18 8.75 -12.42
C PHE A 251 6.19 9.60 -13.21
N VAL A 252 7.40 9.10 -13.46
CA VAL A 252 8.38 9.74 -14.37
C VAL A 252 7.79 9.94 -15.77
N LYS A 253 7.07 8.93 -16.32
CA LYS A 253 6.40 9.03 -17.62
C LYS A 253 5.31 10.11 -17.62
N ILE A 254 4.52 10.18 -16.54
CA ILE A 254 3.50 11.22 -16.36
C ILE A 254 4.13 12.61 -16.31
N LEU A 255 5.20 12.79 -15.52
CA LEU A 255 5.92 14.08 -15.45
C LEU A 255 6.57 14.47 -16.78
N ALA A 256 6.95 13.51 -17.61
CA ALA A 256 7.47 13.78 -18.95
C ALA A 256 6.35 14.26 -19.90
N ALA A 257 5.14 13.71 -19.77
CA ALA A 257 3.96 14.09 -20.55
C ALA A 257 3.32 15.40 -20.07
N SER A 258 3.36 15.68 -18.76
CA SER A 258 2.73 16.86 -18.13
C SER A 258 3.78 17.66 -17.33
N ARG A 259 4.58 18.43 -18.04
CA ARG A 259 5.71 19.19 -17.46
C ARG A 259 5.32 20.31 -16.50
N GLN A 260 4.06 20.70 -16.49
CA GLN A 260 3.54 21.77 -15.62
C GLN A 260 3.08 21.28 -14.24
N ILE A 261 3.20 19.97 -13.96
CA ILE A 261 2.91 19.44 -12.63
C ILE A 261 3.89 20.05 -11.61
N THR A 262 3.34 20.70 -10.61
CA THR A 262 4.10 21.35 -9.52
C THR A 262 3.75 20.78 -8.15
N VAL A 263 2.65 20.06 -8.03
CA VAL A 263 2.16 19.48 -6.77
C VAL A 263 1.82 18.00 -6.96
N VAL A 264 2.27 17.19 -6.02
CA VAL A 264 1.93 15.77 -5.93
C VAL A 264 1.07 15.53 -4.70
N HIS A 265 -0.16 15.08 -4.92
CA HIS A 265 -1.06 14.63 -3.86
C HIS A 265 -0.77 13.17 -3.54
N LEU A 266 -0.77 12.83 -2.26
CA LEU A 266 -0.48 11.49 -1.79
C LEU A 266 -1.64 10.98 -0.92
N ASP A 267 -2.27 9.87 -1.34
CA ASP A 267 -3.26 9.12 -0.56
C ASP A 267 -2.87 7.65 -0.52
N SER A 268 -2.13 7.25 0.51
CA SER A 268 -1.49 5.94 0.53
C SER A 268 -1.32 5.38 1.94
N ILE A 269 -1.47 4.07 2.06
CA ILE A 269 -1.13 3.32 3.27
C ILE A 269 0.36 2.93 3.35
N GLY A 270 1.17 3.28 2.33
CA GLY A 270 2.57 2.90 2.23
C GLY A 270 2.81 1.73 1.29
N GLY A 271 3.84 0.95 1.56
CA GLY A 271 4.29 -0.17 0.74
C GLY A 271 5.80 -0.36 0.81
N ARG A 272 6.46 -0.52 -0.32
CA ARG A 272 7.90 -0.80 -0.40
C ARG A 272 8.75 0.45 -0.10
N LEU A 273 9.63 0.33 0.91
CA LEU A 273 10.51 1.44 1.32
C LEU A 273 11.40 1.94 0.18
N GLY A 274 11.94 1.02 -0.64
CA GLY A 274 12.76 1.39 -1.78
C GLY A 274 12.02 2.24 -2.81
N GLU A 275 10.72 1.99 -2.99
CA GLU A 275 9.87 2.80 -3.88
C GLU A 275 9.56 4.17 -3.26
N GLY A 276 9.36 4.22 -1.94
CA GLY A 276 9.23 5.48 -1.21
C GLY A 276 10.49 6.36 -1.29
N GLU A 277 11.68 5.76 -1.15
CA GLU A 277 12.96 6.46 -1.30
C GLU A 277 13.18 6.95 -2.74
N LYS A 278 12.87 6.12 -3.73
CA LYS A 278 12.97 6.47 -5.15
C LYS A 278 12.05 7.65 -5.49
N MET A 279 10.82 7.61 -4.99
CA MET A 279 9.84 8.71 -5.15
C MET A 279 10.31 9.98 -4.42
N PHE A 280 10.88 9.87 -3.23
CA PHE A 280 11.48 10.99 -2.51
C PHE A 280 12.53 11.71 -3.36
N LYS A 281 13.47 10.97 -3.96
CA LYS A 281 14.51 11.52 -4.83
C LYS A 281 13.89 12.22 -6.04
N LEU A 282 12.95 11.58 -6.72
CA LEU A 282 12.26 12.15 -7.88
C LEU A 282 11.56 13.48 -7.55
N ILE A 283 10.77 13.50 -6.48
CA ILE A 283 10.02 14.69 -6.04
C ILE A 283 10.98 15.84 -5.71
N ARG A 284 12.05 15.54 -4.99
CA ARG A 284 13.07 16.50 -4.60
C ARG A 284 13.84 17.06 -5.80
N ASP A 285 14.31 16.20 -6.70
CA ASP A 285 15.09 16.58 -7.89
C ASP A 285 14.27 17.43 -8.86
N ARG A 286 12.95 17.19 -8.92
CA ARG A 286 12.01 17.98 -9.73
C ARG A 286 11.50 19.24 -9.03
N GLY A 287 11.86 19.45 -7.75
CA GLY A 287 11.43 20.60 -6.96
C GLY A 287 9.91 20.67 -6.73
N LEU A 288 9.22 19.52 -6.75
CA LEU A 288 7.78 19.44 -6.58
C LEU A 288 7.37 19.73 -5.14
N ASN A 289 6.15 20.19 -4.95
CA ASN A 289 5.50 20.25 -3.64
C ASN A 289 4.73 18.96 -3.39
N THR A 290 4.52 18.61 -2.11
CA THR A 290 3.69 17.47 -1.72
C THR A 290 2.48 17.93 -0.92
N TYR A 291 1.33 17.28 -1.14
CA TYR A 291 0.10 17.53 -0.42
C TYR A 291 -0.55 16.22 0.01
N VAL A 292 -1.05 16.17 1.23
CA VAL A 292 -1.84 15.05 1.76
C VAL A 292 -3.19 15.58 2.19
N SER A 293 -4.25 15.10 1.55
CA SER A 293 -5.63 15.46 1.84
C SER A 293 -6.34 14.47 2.77
N SER A 294 -5.90 13.20 2.79
CA SER A 294 -6.48 12.11 3.56
C SER A 294 -5.43 11.44 4.44
N LYS A 295 -4.59 10.59 3.88
CA LYS A 295 -3.57 9.87 4.64
C LYS A 295 -2.32 9.59 3.79
N CYS A 296 -1.16 9.60 4.47
CA CYS A 296 0.09 9.13 3.91
C CYS A 296 0.87 8.41 5.02
N LEU A 297 0.94 7.08 4.92
CA LEU A 297 1.44 6.21 5.98
C LEU A 297 2.70 5.46 5.52
N SER A 298 3.58 5.10 6.46
CA SER A 298 4.74 4.22 6.21
C SER A 298 5.62 4.73 5.06
N ALA A 299 5.93 3.92 4.04
CA ALA A 299 6.77 4.29 2.89
C ALA A 299 6.31 5.56 2.15
N CYS A 300 5.01 5.89 2.17
CA CYS A 300 4.49 7.13 1.62
C CYS A 300 5.11 8.37 2.28
N THR A 301 5.43 8.32 3.58
CA THR A 301 6.03 9.46 4.30
C THR A 301 7.43 9.81 3.79
N LEU A 302 8.14 8.85 3.19
CA LEU A 302 9.40 9.12 2.50
C LEU A 302 9.16 10.00 1.27
N ALA A 303 8.19 9.63 0.42
CA ALA A 303 7.81 10.42 -0.75
C ALA A 303 7.34 11.83 -0.33
N PHE A 304 6.50 11.93 0.70
CA PHE A 304 6.04 13.21 1.25
C PHE A 304 7.19 14.11 1.67
N ALA A 305 8.24 13.54 2.30
CA ALA A 305 9.43 14.25 2.74
C ALA A 305 10.21 14.90 1.58
N GLY A 306 10.06 14.41 0.34
CA GLY A 306 10.69 14.96 -0.86
C GLY A 306 10.16 16.34 -1.28
N GLY A 307 9.00 16.72 -0.81
CA GLY A 307 8.37 17.99 -1.18
C GLY A 307 9.18 19.22 -0.78
N ARG A 308 9.37 20.15 -1.75
CA ARG A 308 9.96 21.48 -1.49
C ARG A 308 9.16 22.23 -0.43
N GLN A 309 7.83 22.26 -0.59
CA GLN A 309 6.86 22.60 0.43
C GLN A 309 5.98 21.37 0.66
N ARG A 310 5.68 21.10 1.93
CA ARG A 310 4.94 19.91 2.36
C ARG A 310 3.65 20.36 3.04
N PHE A 311 2.55 20.16 2.33
CA PHE A 311 1.22 20.59 2.77
C PHE A 311 0.45 19.41 3.35
N LEU A 312 -0.23 19.63 4.45
CA LEU A 312 -1.12 18.66 5.08
C LEU A 312 -2.50 19.30 5.25
N HIS A 313 -3.56 18.63 4.78
CA HIS A 313 -4.91 19.07 5.12
C HIS A 313 -5.14 18.96 6.63
N LYS A 314 -5.91 19.89 7.19
CA LYS A 314 -6.18 19.96 8.65
C LYS A 314 -6.73 18.66 9.25
N ASP A 315 -7.48 17.88 8.46
CA ASP A 315 -8.11 16.61 8.83
C ASP A 315 -7.34 15.38 8.36
N ALA A 316 -6.19 15.57 7.68
CA ALA A 316 -5.38 14.48 7.15
C ALA A 316 -4.37 13.94 8.18
N ALA A 317 -3.88 12.73 7.94
CA ALA A 317 -2.96 12.04 8.83
C ALA A 317 -1.67 11.62 8.12
N LEU A 318 -0.53 11.84 8.79
CA LEU A 318 0.73 11.16 8.50
C LEU A 318 0.99 10.08 9.54
N GLY A 319 1.50 8.92 9.10
CA GLY A 319 1.78 7.81 10.00
C GLY A 319 3.16 7.20 9.79
N PHE A 320 3.86 6.97 10.89
CA PHE A 320 5.26 6.56 10.92
C PHE A 320 5.44 5.27 11.71
N HIS A 321 6.31 4.40 11.22
CA HIS A 321 6.81 3.21 11.90
C HIS A 321 8.11 2.71 11.25
N LYS A 322 8.78 1.75 11.89
CA LYS A 322 9.97 1.09 11.35
C LYS A 322 9.67 0.31 10.08
N GLY A 323 10.62 0.32 9.16
CA GLY A 323 10.62 -0.61 8.05
C GLY A 323 10.96 -2.03 8.49
N THR A 324 10.38 -3.02 7.83
CA THR A 324 10.69 -4.44 8.03
C THR A 324 10.74 -5.22 6.73
N PHE A 325 11.37 -6.39 6.79
CA PHE A 325 11.34 -7.39 5.73
C PHE A 325 11.39 -8.77 6.40
N PRO A 326 10.66 -9.79 5.91
CA PRO A 326 10.66 -11.12 6.51
C PRO A 326 12.08 -11.65 6.75
N GLY A 327 12.32 -12.22 7.94
CA GLY A 327 13.62 -12.78 8.32
C GLY A 327 14.76 -11.78 8.55
N LEU A 328 14.50 -10.48 8.49
CA LEU A 328 15.45 -9.44 8.91
C LEU A 328 15.01 -8.84 10.26
N ARG A 329 15.96 -8.21 10.97
CA ARG A 329 15.66 -7.58 12.25
C ARG A 329 14.93 -6.25 12.03
N GLU A 330 13.99 -5.95 12.90
CA GLU A 330 13.46 -4.58 12.98
C GLU A 330 14.59 -3.58 13.18
N GLY A 331 14.62 -2.53 12.36
CA GLY A 331 15.65 -1.51 12.41
C GLY A 331 16.76 -1.63 11.35
N ASP A 332 16.85 -2.75 10.61
CA ASP A 332 17.82 -2.89 9.53
C ASP A 332 17.64 -1.82 8.43
N PHE A 333 16.42 -1.29 8.29
CA PHE A 333 16.06 -0.22 7.35
C PHE A 333 16.05 1.18 7.95
N ASP A 334 16.31 1.34 9.25
CA ASP A 334 16.27 2.63 9.96
C ASP A 334 17.23 3.65 9.34
N SER A 335 18.38 3.18 8.84
CA SER A 335 19.37 4.05 8.19
C SER A 335 18.82 4.72 6.93
N ILE A 336 18.00 4.03 6.14
CA ILE A 336 17.37 4.57 4.91
C ILE A 336 16.36 5.64 5.30
N GLN A 337 15.43 5.31 6.19
CA GLN A 337 14.39 6.22 6.64
C GLN A 337 14.99 7.45 7.33
N ARG A 338 15.98 7.25 8.22
CA ARG A 338 16.71 8.32 8.92
C ARG A 338 17.41 9.26 7.96
N ASN A 339 18.09 8.74 6.95
CA ASN A 339 18.79 9.55 5.96
C ASN A 339 17.82 10.41 5.13
N VAL A 340 16.68 9.85 4.72
CA VAL A 340 15.64 10.59 4.01
C VAL A 340 15.08 11.71 4.89
N PHE A 341 14.66 11.41 6.11
CA PHE A 341 14.06 12.41 7.01
C PHE A 341 15.05 13.51 7.42
N ARG A 342 16.30 13.15 7.70
CA ARG A 342 17.37 14.14 7.95
C ARG A 342 17.61 15.07 6.75
N SER A 343 17.69 14.49 5.55
CA SER A 343 17.89 15.28 4.33
C SER A 343 16.70 16.17 4.00
N ALA A 344 15.50 15.83 4.47
CA ALA A 344 14.30 16.65 4.41
C ALA A 344 14.22 17.73 5.52
N GLY A 345 15.17 17.72 6.48
CA GLY A 345 15.26 18.70 7.56
C GLY A 345 14.30 18.45 8.73
N PHE A 346 13.84 17.20 8.93
CA PHE A 346 13.00 16.84 10.09
C PHE A 346 13.81 16.93 11.39
N ASP A 347 13.13 17.22 12.49
CA ASP A 347 13.72 17.23 13.84
C ASP A 347 14.22 15.85 14.25
N GLU A 348 15.41 15.76 14.87
CA GLU A 348 16.02 14.48 15.21
C GLU A 348 15.26 13.71 16.30
N THR A 349 14.63 14.42 17.23
CA THR A 349 13.78 13.80 18.26
C THR A 349 12.55 13.16 17.62
N PHE A 350 11.96 13.85 16.64
CA PHE A 350 10.86 13.32 15.84
C PHE A 350 11.28 12.06 15.07
N ILE A 351 12.43 12.11 14.38
CA ILE A 351 12.97 10.96 13.62
C ILE A 351 13.17 9.77 14.55
N SER A 352 13.74 10.00 15.73
CA SER A 352 13.99 8.94 16.70
C SER A 352 12.69 8.31 17.21
N THR A 353 11.66 9.11 17.46
CA THR A 353 10.31 8.62 17.86
C THR A 353 9.68 7.82 16.73
N ALA A 354 9.70 8.33 15.50
CA ALA A 354 9.16 7.65 14.32
C ALA A 354 9.80 6.26 14.11
N LEU A 355 11.13 6.19 14.27
CA LEU A 355 11.90 4.96 14.12
C LEU A 355 11.93 4.08 15.39
N SER A 356 11.36 4.51 16.51
CA SER A 356 11.13 3.66 17.68
C SER A 356 9.80 2.91 17.61
N THR A 357 8.85 3.36 16.77
CA THR A 357 7.53 2.73 16.62
C THR A 357 7.66 1.38 15.93
N PRO A 358 7.23 0.27 16.54
CA PRO A 358 7.28 -1.06 15.94
C PRO A 358 6.51 -1.14 14.63
N HIS A 359 6.88 -2.09 13.76
CA HIS A 359 6.25 -2.24 12.45
C HIS A 359 4.74 -2.54 12.50
N ASN A 360 4.29 -3.27 13.50
CA ASN A 360 2.88 -3.61 13.72
C ASN A 360 2.05 -2.48 14.35
N GLU A 361 2.68 -1.35 14.67
CA GLU A 361 2.06 -0.15 15.21
C GLU A 361 2.18 1.01 14.21
N MET A 362 1.38 2.07 14.43
CA MET A 362 1.42 3.26 13.59
C MET A 362 1.31 4.52 14.44
N TRP A 363 2.40 5.25 14.56
CA TRP A 363 2.42 6.55 15.24
C TRP A 363 1.86 7.64 14.32
N ARG A 364 0.78 8.30 14.77
CA ARG A 364 0.12 9.40 14.05
C ARG A 364 0.19 10.68 14.89
N PRO A 365 1.24 11.50 14.72
CA PRO A 365 1.38 12.77 15.43
C PRO A 365 0.31 13.78 14.99
N SER A 366 -0.07 14.69 15.90
CA SER A 366 -1.01 15.77 15.57
C SER A 366 -0.42 16.73 14.51
N PRO A 367 -1.27 17.42 13.72
CA PRO A 367 -0.80 18.41 12.75
C PRO A 367 0.15 19.44 13.34
N GLN A 368 -0.11 19.91 14.56
CA GLN A 368 0.73 20.88 15.26
C GLN A 368 2.12 20.28 15.62
N ALA A 369 2.15 19.01 16.02
CA ALA A 369 3.44 18.32 16.28
C ALA A 369 4.26 18.17 15.00
N LEU A 370 3.62 17.86 13.87
CA LEU A 370 4.24 17.74 12.56
C LEU A 370 4.86 19.07 12.08
N VAL A 371 4.16 20.19 12.31
CA VAL A 371 4.69 21.52 11.99
C VAL A 371 5.89 21.85 12.88
N ARG A 372 5.80 21.64 14.20
CA ARG A 372 6.94 21.89 15.13
C ARG A 372 8.17 21.06 14.77
N ALA A 373 7.98 19.82 14.35
CA ALA A 373 9.05 18.91 13.93
C ALA A 373 9.55 19.16 12.51
N LYS A 374 9.09 20.22 11.84
CA LYS A 374 9.44 20.57 10.46
C LYS A 374 9.10 19.47 9.44
N VAL A 375 8.21 18.55 9.76
CA VAL A 375 7.70 17.53 8.85
C VAL A 375 6.74 18.16 7.85
N VAL A 376 5.83 19.01 8.32
CA VAL A 376 4.87 19.78 7.54
C VAL A 376 5.29 21.25 7.52
N THR A 377 5.26 21.86 6.33
CA THR A 377 5.56 23.30 6.19
C THR A 377 4.31 24.15 6.38
N THR A 378 3.15 23.66 5.96
CA THR A 378 1.90 24.44 5.99
C THR A 378 0.70 23.50 6.15
N ILE A 379 -0.24 23.89 7.02
CA ILE A 379 -1.56 23.27 7.12
C ILE A 379 -2.47 23.91 6.08
N ALA A 380 -3.11 23.09 5.25
CA ALA A 380 -4.06 23.51 4.21
C ALA A 380 -5.50 23.33 4.69
N ASP A 381 -6.41 24.16 4.17
CA ASP A 381 -7.82 24.23 4.55
C ASP A 381 -8.80 23.76 3.46
N GLY A 382 -8.29 23.13 2.40
CA GLY A 382 -9.13 22.69 1.27
C GLY A 382 -9.45 23.74 0.22
N THR A 383 -8.92 24.98 0.34
CA THR A 383 -9.16 26.07 -0.64
C THR A 383 -8.13 26.15 -1.75
N ARG A 384 -6.96 25.55 -1.53
CA ARG A 384 -5.77 25.79 -2.38
C ARG A 384 -5.57 24.75 -3.48
N PHE A 385 -5.78 23.49 -3.19
CA PHE A 385 -5.45 22.35 -4.06
C PHE A 385 -6.71 21.66 -4.58
N ALA A 386 -6.59 20.95 -5.70
CA ALA A 386 -7.66 20.09 -6.20
C ALA A 386 -8.14 19.12 -5.12
N PHE A 387 -9.43 18.84 -5.11
CA PHE A 387 -9.99 17.88 -4.17
C PHE A 387 -9.46 16.47 -4.47
N SER A 388 -8.91 15.82 -3.48
CA SER A 388 -8.21 14.53 -3.58
C SER A 388 -8.43 13.69 -2.32
N GLY A 389 -7.91 12.46 -2.28
CA GLY A 389 -8.02 11.57 -1.11
C GLY A 389 -9.29 10.72 -1.08
N LEU A 390 -9.96 10.55 -2.23
CA LEU A 390 -11.19 9.76 -2.36
C LEU A 390 -10.95 8.30 -2.78
N GLY A 391 -9.70 7.89 -2.90
CA GLY A 391 -9.30 6.57 -3.36
C GLY A 391 -9.11 6.47 -4.87
N ALA A 392 -8.77 5.27 -5.37
CA ALA A 392 -8.43 5.04 -6.78
C ALA A 392 -9.66 5.00 -7.70
N ASP A 393 -10.79 4.49 -7.21
CA ASP A 393 -12.04 4.40 -7.96
C ASP A 393 -12.82 5.73 -7.85
N LEU A 394 -12.85 6.49 -8.94
CA LEU A 394 -13.69 7.67 -9.11
C LEU A 394 -14.84 7.44 -10.10
N SER A 395 -15.35 6.22 -10.22
CA SER A 395 -16.58 5.99 -10.98
C SER A 395 -17.75 6.81 -10.41
N LYS A 396 -18.70 7.19 -11.29
CA LYS A 396 -19.92 7.93 -10.85
C LYS A 396 -20.64 7.20 -9.72
N ASP A 397 -20.74 5.88 -9.80
CA ASP A 397 -21.40 5.04 -8.77
C ASP A 397 -20.66 5.11 -7.43
N ARG A 398 -19.34 5.07 -7.44
CA ARG A 398 -18.54 5.20 -6.22
C ARG A 398 -18.68 6.58 -5.60
N ILE A 399 -18.59 7.61 -6.42
CA ILE A 399 -18.73 9.02 -5.98
C ILE A 399 -20.13 9.27 -5.42
N ALA A 400 -21.16 8.74 -6.05
CA ALA A 400 -22.52 8.80 -5.50
C ALA A 400 -22.61 8.13 -4.11
N LYS A 401 -22.01 6.95 -3.93
CA LYS A 401 -21.95 6.31 -2.60
C LYS A 401 -21.19 7.13 -1.56
N VAL A 402 -20.07 7.75 -1.94
CA VAL A 402 -19.31 8.64 -1.06
C VAL A 402 -20.16 9.83 -0.63
N LEU A 403 -20.86 10.47 -1.56
CA LEU A 403 -21.75 11.60 -1.27
C LEU A 403 -22.88 11.18 -0.30
N ALA A 404 -23.50 10.00 -0.53
CA ALA A 404 -24.57 9.50 0.34
C ALA A 404 -24.11 9.33 1.79
N SER A 405 -22.87 8.89 2.00
CA SER A 405 -22.30 8.65 3.33
C SER A 405 -21.69 9.91 3.98
N ALA A 406 -21.56 11.01 3.26
CA ALA A 406 -20.91 12.22 3.76
C ALA A 406 -21.75 12.93 4.84
N LEU A 407 -23.07 13.04 4.62
CA LEU A 407 -24.02 13.63 5.57
C LEU A 407 -25.35 12.89 5.50
N PRO A 408 -26.08 12.69 6.64
CA PRO A 408 -27.35 11.99 6.67
C PRO A 408 -28.41 12.55 5.72
N VAL A 409 -28.39 13.86 5.45
CA VAL A 409 -29.32 14.51 4.52
C VAL A 409 -29.20 13.96 3.10
N PHE A 410 -28.00 13.61 2.64
CA PHE A 410 -27.82 13.05 1.29
C PHE A 410 -28.42 11.67 1.15
N ASP A 411 -28.29 10.83 2.17
CA ASP A 411 -28.93 9.50 2.17
C ASP A 411 -30.45 9.62 2.19
N THR A 412 -30.99 10.58 2.96
CA THR A 412 -32.41 10.89 2.99
C THR A 412 -32.91 11.40 1.64
N ILE A 413 -32.16 12.29 0.96
CA ILE A 413 -32.51 12.76 -0.39
C ILE A 413 -32.48 11.61 -1.39
N ARG A 414 -31.48 10.75 -1.34
CA ARG A 414 -31.38 9.57 -2.21
C ARG A 414 -32.61 8.68 -2.10
N ALA A 415 -33.08 8.45 -0.88
CA ALA A 415 -34.23 7.59 -0.63
C ALA A 415 -35.56 8.20 -1.09
N ARG A 416 -35.74 9.52 -0.98
CA ARG A 416 -37.02 10.21 -1.22
C ARG A 416 -37.10 10.98 -2.53
N PHE A 417 -35.97 11.45 -3.05
CA PHE A 417 -35.86 12.33 -4.21
C PHE A 417 -34.69 11.88 -5.08
N PRO A 418 -34.73 10.67 -5.68
CA PRO A 418 -33.60 10.09 -6.39
C PRO A 418 -33.08 10.96 -7.53
N ASP A 419 -33.96 11.59 -8.32
CA ASP A 419 -33.56 12.47 -9.43
C ASP A 419 -32.74 13.68 -8.94
N GLN A 420 -33.11 14.26 -7.79
CA GLN A 420 -32.37 15.36 -7.19
C GLN A 420 -31.02 14.90 -6.64
N TYR A 421 -31.00 13.69 -6.06
CA TYR A 421 -29.77 13.08 -5.61
C TYR A 421 -28.79 12.82 -6.75
N ASP A 422 -29.29 12.30 -7.87
CA ASP A 422 -28.46 12.03 -9.06
C ASP A 422 -27.89 13.33 -9.63
N ALA A 423 -28.67 14.42 -9.63
CA ALA A 423 -28.19 15.73 -10.06
C ALA A 423 -27.09 16.30 -9.14
N LEU A 424 -27.18 16.06 -7.80
CA LEU A 424 -26.15 16.42 -6.85
C LEU A 424 -24.89 15.57 -7.00
N ALA A 425 -25.06 14.27 -7.18
CA ALA A 425 -23.94 13.32 -7.38
C ALA A 425 -23.18 13.62 -8.69
N GLU A 426 -23.90 13.96 -9.75
CA GLU A 426 -23.29 14.38 -11.02
C GLU A 426 -22.52 15.70 -10.89
N GLU A 427 -23.07 16.70 -10.17
CA GLU A 427 -22.35 17.94 -9.90
C GLU A 427 -21.06 17.68 -9.11
N TYR A 428 -21.15 16.84 -8.08
CA TYR A 428 -19.99 16.46 -7.28
C TYR A 428 -18.93 15.78 -8.13
N TYR A 429 -19.32 14.79 -8.93
CA TYR A 429 -18.43 14.09 -9.85
C TYR A 429 -17.76 15.06 -10.85
N ASN A 430 -18.54 15.95 -11.48
CA ASN A 430 -18.02 16.89 -12.50
C ASN A 430 -17.01 17.87 -11.89
N ASN A 431 -17.20 18.32 -10.65
CA ASN A 431 -16.25 19.20 -9.97
C ASN A 431 -14.93 18.46 -9.64
N LEU A 432 -15.01 17.20 -9.22
CA LEU A 432 -13.82 16.37 -9.02
C LEU A 432 -13.02 16.16 -10.31
N VAL A 433 -13.70 15.79 -11.40
CA VAL A 433 -13.05 15.60 -12.70
C VAL A 433 -12.41 16.88 -13.23
N LYS A 434 -13.03 18.03 -12.98
CA LYS A 434 -12.48 19.36 -13.34
C LYS A 434 -11.34 19.82 -12.42
N GLY A 435 -10.99 19.03 -11.39
CA GLY A 435 -9.92 19.38 -10.45
C GLY A 435 -10.25 20.62 -9.60
N LYS A 436 -11.53 20.83 -9.29
CA LYS A 436 -11.95 21.87 -8.36
C LYS A 436 -11.41 21.60 -6.96
N THR A 437 -11.20 22.65 -6.18
CA THR A 437 -10.84 22.54 -4.77
C THR A 437 -12.00 21.96 -3.95
N GLU A 438 -11.71 21.50 -2.74
CA GLU A 438 -12.75 21.04 -1.81
C GLU A 438 -13.76 22.15 -1.54
N ALA A 439 -13.30 23.37 -1.25
CA ALA A 439 -14.15 24.52 -1.00
C ALA A 439 -15.06 24.85 -2.20
N GLU A 440 -14.51 24.88 -3.43
CA GLU A 440 -15.30 25.11 -4.64
C GLU A 440 -16.33 24.00 -4.89
N THR A 441 -15.97 22.76 -4.59
CA THR A 441 -16.86 21.60 -4.75
C THR A 441 -18.02 21.64 -3.74
N ILE A 442 -17.73 21.95 -2.47
CA ILE A 442 -18.75 22.13 -1.43
C ILE A 442 -19.68 23.28 -1.77
N GLU A 443 -19.15 24.41 -2.23
CA GLU A 443 -19.95 25.57 -2.61
C GLU A 443 -20.88 25.28 -3.80
N ALA A 444 -20.38 24.58 -4.82
CA ALA A 444 -21.20 24.15 -5.95
C ALA A 444 -22.35 23.21 -5.52
N LEU A 445 -22.07 22.24 -4.65
CA LEU A 445 -23.10 21.37 -4.07
C LEU A 445 -24.12 22.16 -3.26
N ARG A 446 -23.65 23.08 -2.43
CA ARG A 446 -24.53 23.94 -1.62
C ARG A 446 -25.42 24.78 -2.52
N GLY A 447 -24.87 25.34 -3.62
CA GLY A 447 -25.63 26.12 -4.60
C GLY A 447 -26.81 25.36 -5.23
N LYS A 448 -26.75 24.03 -5.31
CA LYS A 448 -27.86 23.18 -5.77
C LYS A 448 -28.73 22.67 -4.63
N LEU A 449 -28.13 22.28 -3.52
CA LEU A 449 -28.80 21.69 -2.37
C LEU A 449 -29.73 22.68 -1.65
N MET A 450 -29.23 23.89 -1.37
CA MET A 450 -30.00 24.85 -0.57
C MET A 450 -31.27 25.36 -1.25
N PRO A 451 -31.30 25.70 -2.56
CA PRO A 451 -32.54 26.00 -3.26
C PRO A 451 -33.56 24.83 -3.19
N PHE A 452 -33.08 23.59 -3.36
CA PHE A 452 -33.94 22.42 -3.24
C PHE A 452 -34.54 22.29 -1.83
N ILE A 453 -33.73 22.40 -0.77
CA ILE A 453 -34.23 22.33 0.61
C ILE A 453 -35.24 23.46 0.89
N ARG A 454 -34.99 24.67 0.35
CA ARG A 454 -35.95 25.79 0.50
C ARG A 454 -37.31 25.48 -0.13
N THR A 455 -37.38 24.71 -1.20
CA THR A 455 -38.67 24.27 -1.76
C THR A 455 -39.40 23.26 -0.88
N LEU A 456 -38.67 22.49 -0.08
CA LEU A 456 -39.22 21.49 0.84
C LEU A 456 -39.63 22.04 2.19
N LEU A 457 -39.00 23.12 2.67
CA LEU A 457 -39.27 23.70 3.99
C LEU A 457 -40.77 24.02 4.21
N PRO A 458 -41.48 24.70 3.28
CA PRO A 458 -42.91 24.94 3.47
C PRO A 458 -43.76 23.68 3.57
N MET A 459 -43.24 22.55 3.10
CA MET A 459 -43.88 21.25 3.08
C MET A 459 -43.54 20.39 4.30
N ALA A 460 -42.64 20.86 5.17
CA ALA A 460 -42.19 20.14 6.36
C ALA A 460 -43.25 20.14 7.47
N ASP A 461 -43.07 19.31 8.50
CA ASP A 461 -43.92 19.23 9.66
C ASP A 461 -43.89 20.54 10.48
N ASP A 462 -44.96 20.76 11.26
CA ASP A 462 -45.12 21.93 12.10
C ASP A 462 -43.97 22.10 13.11
N GLU A 463 -43.51 21.00 13.68
CA GLU A 463 -42.36 20.98 14.57
C GLU A 463 -41.07 21.48 13.88
N VAL A 464 -40.82 21.02 12.66
CA VAL A 464 -39.65 21.46 11.90
C VAL A 464 -39.69 22.94 11.58
N LEU A 465 -40.85 23.49 11.23
CA LEU A 465 -41.03 24.91 10.93
C LEU A 465 -40.90 25.78 12.17
N ALA A 466 -41.43 25.33 13.31
CA ALA A 466 -41.25 26.01 14.57
C ALA A 466 -39.79 26.01 15.04
N ASP A 467 -39.07 24.88 14.83
CA ASP A 467 -37.64 24.80 15.11
C ASP A 467 -36.83 25.68 14.16
N TYR A 468 -37.22 25.77 12.88
CA TYR A 468 -36.60 26.66 11.92
C TYR A 468 -36.73 28.13 12.31
N ASN A 469 -37.90 28.53 12.80
CA ASN A 469 -38.10 29.89 13.34
C ASN A 469 -37.18 30.16 14.55
N ARG A 470 -37.02 29.20 15.45
CA ARG A 470 -36.08 29.32 16.59
C ARG A 470 -34.62 29.38 16.12
N LEU A 471 -34.28 28.62 15.11
CA LEU A 471 -32.93 28.66 14.52
C LEU A 471 -32.62 30.03 13.89
N LEU A 472 -33.56 30.60 13.13
CA LEU A 472 -33.41 31.95 12.56
C LEU A 472 -33.20 33.01 13.65
N GLN A 473 -33.92 32.92 14.75
CA GLN A 473 -33.76 33.83 15.89
C GLN A 473 -32.33 33.81 16.44
N ASP A 474 -31.78 32.61 16.68
CA ASP A 474 -30.44 32.44 17.21
C ASP A 474 -29.37 32.88 16.19
N GLN A 475 -29.58 32.60 14.90
CA GLN A 475 -28.69 33.02 13.82
C GLN A 475 -28.67 34.55 13.66
N TYR A 476 -29.82 35.20 13.67
CA TYR A 476 -29.89 36.68 13.61
C TYR A 476 -29.20 37.31 14.81
N HIS A 477 -29.39 36.77 16.00
CA HIS A 477 -28.72 37.23 17.20
C HIS A 477 -27.20 37.12 17.10
N GLU A 478 -26.66 35.94 16.67
CA GLU A 478 -25.21 35.73 16.54
C GLU A 478 -24.59 36.61 15.43
N LEU A 479 -25.26 36.72 14.29
CA LEU A 479 -24.78 37.56 13.18
C LEU A 479 -24.81 39.04 13.51
N SER A 480 -25.89 39.51 14.17
CA SER A 480 -26.03 40.90 14.61
C SER A 480 -24.94 41.32 15.59
N ALA A 481 -24.57 40.42 16.50
CA ALA A 481 -23.50 40.68 17.47
C ALA A 481 -22.12 40.81 16.82
N LYS A 482 -21.90 40.17 15.68
CA LYS A 482 -20.64 40.24 14.91
C LYS A 482 -20.62 41.42 13.93
N ASP A 483 -21.62 41.50 13.07
CA ASP A 483 -21.80 42.57 12.07
C ASP A 483 -23.27 42.71 11.69
N PRO A 484 -23.93 43.81 12.06
CA PRO A 484 -25.31 44.07 11.67
C PRO A 484 -25.59 44.02 10.18
N SER A 485 -24.61 44.35 9.34
CA SER A 485 -24.76 44.27 7.88
C SER A 485 -24.85 42.82 7.41
N ARG A 486 -24.13 41.89 8.05
CA ARG A 486 -24.21 40.45 7.76
C ARG A 486 -25.57 39.88 8.19
N CYS A 487 -26.07 40.31 9.36
CA CYS A 487 -27.40 39.94 9.78
C CYS A 487 -28.48 40.45 8.81
N TYR A 488 -28.37 41.70 8.35
CA TYR A 488 -29.28 42.26 7.34
C TYR A 488 -29.25 41.39 6.05
N MET A 489 -28.07 41.14 5.48
CA MET A 489 -27.95 40.34 4.28
C MET A 489 -28.57 38.97 4.42
N TYR A 490 -28.43 38.35 5.59
CA TYR A 490 -28.99 37.04 5.87
C TYR A 490 -30.53 37.09 6.03
N ALA A 491 -31.05 38.08 6.79
CA ALA A 491 -32.47 38.20 7.06
C ALA A 491 -33.28 38.68 5.85
N SER A 492 -32.75 39.62 5.06
CA SER A 492 -33.40 40.12 3.85
C SER A 492 -33.33 39.17 2.65
N GLY A 493 -32.40 38.23 2.68
CA GLY A 493 -32.10 37.36 1.52
C GLY A 493 -31.51 38.13 0.34
N GLU A 494 -30.98 39.35 0.54
CA GLU A 494 -30.43 40.19 -0.54
C GLU A 494 -29.23 39.50 -1.23
N ASP A 495 -28.40 38.82 -0.48
CA ASP A 495 -27.30 38.05 -1.01
C ASP A 495 -27.51 36.54 -0.85
N THR A 496 -28.21 35.94 -1.81
CA THR A 496 -28.47 34.49 -1.82
C THR A 496 -27.22 33.65 -2.05
N ARG A 497 -26.09 34.27 -2.44
CA ARG A 497 -24.81 33.61 -2.70
C ARG A 497 -23.85 33.70 -1.51
N ALA A 498 -24.13 34.57 -0.54
CA ALA A 498 -23.26 34.73 0.62
C ALA A 498 -23.18 33.43 1.43
N ASN A 499 -21.95 33.01 1.74
CA ASN A 499 -21.71 31.88 2.61
C ASN A 499 -21.55 32.37 4.06
N PHE A 500 -22.60 32.19 4.87
CA PHE A 500 -22.61 32.56 6.29
C PHE A 500 -22.05 31.46 7.20
N SER A 501 -21.70 30.28 6.67
CA SER A 501 -21.25 29.13 7.49
C SER A 501 -19.96 29.41 8.26
N SER A 502 -19.07 30.27 7.73
CA SER A 502 -17.85 30.68 8.44
C SER A 502 -18.10 31.66 9.59
N GLU A 503 -19.29 32.26 9.64
CA GLU A 503 -19.65 33.31 10.58
C GLU A 503 -20.53 32.79 11.72
N LEU A 504 -21.21 31.66 11.51
CA LEU A 504 -22.05 31.00 12.52
C LEU A 504 -21.23 30.01 13.35
N SER A 505 -21.64 29.86 14.62
CA SER A 505 -21.05 28.87 15.51
C SER A 505 -21.29 27.44 15.00
N LYS A 506 -20.39 26.53 15.35
CA LYS A 506 -20.55 25.12 14.99
C LYS A 506 -21.87 24.53 15.50
N ALA A 507 -22.33 24.96 16.66
CA ALA A 507 -23.59 24.51 17.24
C ALA A 507 -24.80 24.90 16.38
N LEU A 508 -24.85 26.14 15.87
CA LEU A 508 -25.92 26.59 14.99
C LEU A 508 -25.87 25.87 13.62
N LEU A 509 -24.68 25.66 13.08
CA LEU A 509 -24.51 24.90 11.83
C LEU A 509 -24.97 23.45 11.98
N GLN A 510 -24.67 22.78 13.09
CA GLN A 510 -25.14 21.42 13.36
C GLN A 510 -26.67 21.37 13.50
N ARG A 511 -27.28 22.35 14.18
CA ARG A 511 -28.73 22.44 14.24
C ARG A 511 -29.36 22.67 12.88
N GLU A 512 -28.79 23.54 12.06
CA GLU A 512 -29.25 23.78 10.68
C GLU A 512 -29.19 22.49 9.83
N LEU A 513 -28.08 21.74 9.89
CA LEU A 513 -27.93 20.46 9.16
C LEU A 513 -28.99 19.44 9.61
N SER A 514 -29.18 19.29 10.93
CA SER A 514 -30.18 18.37 11.46
C SER A 514 -31.60 18.79 11.06
N LEU A 515 -31.87 20.09 11.04
CA LEU A 515 -33.16 20.63 10.65
C LEU A 515 -33.42 20.44 9.16
N ASN A 516 -32.43 20.65 8.32
CA ASN A 516 -32.52 20.40 6.88
C ASN A 516 -32.81 18.93 6.59
N GLU A 517 -32.15 18.00 7.31
CA GLU A 517 -32.45 16.55 7.19
C GLU A 517 -33.91 16.25 7.58
N ARG A 518 -34.38 16.79 8.71
CA ARG A 518 -35.77 16.61 9.16
C ARG A 518 -36.78 17.22 8.17
N ALA A 519 -36.46 18.38 7.59
CA ALA A 519 -37.28 18.99 6.53
C ALA A 519 -37.40 18.10 5.32
N VAL A 520 -36.28 17.55 4.81
CA VAL A 520 -36.28 16.58 3.71
C VAL A 520 -37.08 15.34 4.10
N LYS A 521 -36.93 14.82 5.31
CA LYS A 521 -37.56 13.59 5.79
C LYS A 521 -39.10 13.74 5.94
N THR A 522 -39.58 14.91 6.37
CA THR A 522 -41.00 15.13 6.72
C THR A 522 -41.80 15.84 5.62
N ALA A 523 -41.09 16.40 4.60
CA ALA A 523 -41.76 17.11 3.52
C ALA A 523 -42.86 16.26 2.86
N SER A 524 -44.07 16.76 2.79
CA SER A 524 -45.21 16.14 2.14
C SER A 524 -46.12 17.19 1.53
N LYS A 525 -46.87 16.81 0.49
CA LYS A 525 -47.87 17.72 -0.08
C LYS A 525 -48.92 18.08 0.99
N ARG A 526 -49.11 19.38 1.21
CA ARG A 526 -50.05 19.90 2.19
C ARG A 526 -51.03 20.84 1.51
N GLU A 527 -52.26 20.87 2.04
CA GLU A 527 -53.22 21.85 1.59
C GLU A 527 -52.82 23.26 2.07
N PRO A 528 -53.01 24.30 1.27
CA PRO A 528 -52.73 25.66 1.67
C PRO A 528 -53.61 26.02 2.89
N PRO A 529 -53.04 26.71 3.88
CA PRO A 529 -53.83 27.14 5.04
C PRO A 529 -54.91 28.15 4.66
N ASP A 530 -55.96 28.25 5.47
CA ASP A 530 -57.03 29.20 5.27
C ASP A 530 -56.50 30.66 5.27
N LYS A 531 -56.81 31.41 4.24
CA LYS A 531 -56.39 32.81 4.10
C LYS A 531 -56.82 33.71 5.26
N ARG A 532 -58.03 33.48 5.78
CA ARG A 532 -58.51 34.27 6.97
C ARG A 532 -57.67 33.99 8.20
N LEU A 533 -57.27 32.75 8.39
CA LEU A 533 -56.40 32.38 9.51
C LEU A 533 -55.02 33.05 9.33
N ILE A 534 -54.45 33.02 8.15
CA ILE A 534 -53.18 33.70 7.87
C ILE A 534 -53.28 35.20 8.18
N GLU A 535 -54.34 35.88 7.69
CA GLU A 535 -54.56 37.30 7.95
C GLU A 535 -54.67 37.59 9.46
N SER A 536 -55.41 36.77 10.19
CA SER A 536 -55.56 36.96 11.64
C SER A 536 -54.23 36.78 12.38
N LEU A 537 -53.40 35.84 11.98
CA LEU A 537 -52.05 35.61 12.55
C LEU A 537 -51.12 36.78 12.25
N TRP A 538 -51.13 37.31 11.01
CA TRP A 538 -50.37 38.51 10.65
C TRP A 538 -50.79 39.72 11.51
N GLN A 539 -52.10 39.97 11.70
CA GLN A 539 -52.61 41.03 12.56
C GLN A 539 -52.13 40.85 13.99
N LYS A 540 -52.14 39.62 14.52
CA LYS A 540 -51.68 39.28 15.87
C LYS A 540 -50.19 39.61 16.06
N VAL A 541 -49.33 39.16 15.12
CA VAL A 541 -47.88 39.45 15.15
C VAL A 541 -47.61 40.95 15.00
N HIS A 542 -48.29 41.62 14.07
CA HIS A 542 -48.16 43.06 13.88
C HIS A 542 -48.52 43.85 15.16
N ALA A 543 -49.64 43.50 15.82
CA ALA A 543 -50.06 44.12 17.07
C ALA A 543 -49.02 43.91 18.19
N GLN A 544 -48.48 42.70 18.31
CA GLN A 544 -47.44 42.38 19.30
C GLN A 544 -46.15 43.15 19.07
N MET A 545 -45.68 43.25 17.81
CA MET A 545 -44.49 44.02 17.44
C MET A 545 -44.69 45.52 17.71
N SER A 546 -45.86 46.05 17.37
CA SER A 546 -46.19 47.46 17.63
C SER A 546 -46.25 47.78 19.13
N ALA A 547 -46.84 46.88 19.95
CA ALA A 547 -46.82 46.98 21.41
C ALA A 547 -45.38 46.88 21.97
N GLY A 548 -44.48 46.15 21.30
CA GLY A 548 -43.05 46.06 21.61
C GLY A 548 -42.20 47.24 21.11
N GLY A 549 -42.83 48.32 20.56
CA GLY A 549 -42.14 49.54 20.15
C GLY A 549 -41.67 49.59 18.68
N VAL A 550 -42.14 48.68 17.82
CA VAL A 550 -41.92 48.74 16.36
C VAL A 550 -42.87 49.77 15.74
N SER A 551 -42.36 50.85 15.21
CA SER A 551 -43.12 51.93 14.58
C SER A 551 -43.55 51.60 13.13
N ASN A 552 -44.49 52.39 12.59
CA ASN A 552 -44.87 52.31 11.17
C ASN A 552 -43.68 52.57 10.23
N ALA A 553 -42.73 53.41 10.62
CA ALA A 553 -41.50 53.64 9.87
C ALA A 553 -40.59 52.42 9.85
N ASP A 554 -40.55 51.65 10.93
CA ASP A 554 -39.83 50.39 11.05
C ASP A 554 -40.44 49.29 10.14
N TRP A 555 -41.78 49.24 10.08
CA TRP A 555 -42.48 48.36 9.15
C TRP A 555 -42.16 48.68 7.69
N ALA A 556 -42.21 49.97 7.30
CA ALA A 556 -41.85 50.40 5.99
C ALA A 556 -40.39 50.06 5.64
N LEU A 557 -39.48 50.16 6.62
CA LEU A 557 -38.09 49.72 6.49
C LEU A 557 -37.98 48.21 6.24
N PHE A 558 -38.74 47.43 7.03
CA PHE A 558 -38.71 45.96 6.96
C PHE A 558 -39.29 45.40 5.64
N GLU A 559 -40.28 46.10 5.08
CA GLU A 559 -40.85 45.74 3.76
C GLU A 559 -39.99 46.21 2.57
N THR A 560 -38.97 47.03 2.82
CA THR A 560 -38.12 47.59 1.75
C THR A 560 -37.15 46.51 1.27
N LYS A 561 -37.15 46.22 -0.05
CA LYS A 561 -36.28 45.20 -0.66
C LYS A 561 -34.77 45.47 -0.56
N LYS A 562 -34.38 46.78 -0.53
CA LYS A 562 -32.99 47.19 -0.39
C LYS A 562 -32.89 48.34 0.59
N VAL A 563 -32.10 48.14 1.63
CA VAL A 563 -31.93 49.08 2.72
C VAL A 563 -30.53 49.65 2.71
N GLN A 564 -30.40 50.96 2.98
CA GLN A 564 -29.10 51.60 3.12
C GLN A 564 -28.31 51.08 4.32
N LYS A 565 -26.99 51.03 4.19
CA LYS A 565 -26.09 50.46 5.21
C LYS A 565 -26.30 51.06 6.60
N ALA A 566 -26.63 52.37 6.70
CA ALA A 566 -26.92 53.04 7.95
C ALA A 566 -28.14 52.45 8.72
N SER A 567 -29.05 51.80 8.00
CA SER A 567 -30.26 51.20 8.55
C SER A 567 -30.17 49.66 8.76
N HIS A 568 -29.05 49.02 8.40
CA HIS A 568 -28.88 47.58 8.51
C HIS A 568 -29.07 47.08 9.94
N ALA A 569 -28.52 47.78 10.94
CA ALA A 569 -28.67 47.42 12.35
C ALA A 569 -30.14 47.46 12.79
N ARG A 570 -30.88 48.49 12.37
CA ARG A 570 -32.31 48.64 12.69
C ARG A 570 -33.14 47.54 12.03
N TYR A 571 -32.88 47.28 10.72
CA TYR A 571 -33.53 46.19 9.99
C TYR A 571 -33.33 44.83 10.70
N CYS A 572 -32.09 44.52 11.09
CA CYS A 572 -31.76 43.27 11.78
C CYS A 572 -32.48 43.18 13.15
N THR A 573 -32.58 44.30 13.90
CA THR A 573 -33.35 44.34 15.14
C THR A 573 -34.82 44.00 14.89
N ILE A 574 -35.44 44.61 13.87
CA ILE A 574 -36.84 44.36 13.51
C ILE A 574 -37.04 42.89 13.07
N ALA A 575 -36.15 42.38 12.24
CA ALA A 575 -36.17 40.96 11.81
C ALA A 575 -36.09 40.00 13.02
N THR A 576 -35.25 40.32 14.00
CA THR A 576 -35.11 39.52 15.22
C THR A 576 -36.41 39.58 16.06
N ILE A 577 -36.99 40.77 16.25
CA ILE A 577 -38.27 40.92 16.94
C ILE A 577 -39.38 40.14 16.22
N PHE A 578 -39.40 40.21 14.88
CA PHE A 578 -40.40 39.52 14.07
C PHE A 578 -40.36 38.01 14.31
N VAL A 579 -39.18 37.34 14.19
CA VAL A 579 -39.09 35.89 14.43
C VAL A 579 -39.38 35.53 15.90
N GLN A 580 -39.09 36.42 16.86
CA GLN A 580 -39.45 36.23 18.28
C GLN A 580 -40.95 36.24 18.45
N GLU A 581 -41.67 37.22 17.89
CA GLU A 581 -43.14 37.31 18.04
C GLU A 581 -43.85 36.17 17.30
N VAL A 582 -43.35 35.75 16.12
CA VAL A 582 -43.82 34.53 15.46
C VAL A 582 -43.61 33.30 16.36
N GLY A 583 -42.49 33.21 17.06
CA GLY A 583 -42.19 32.11 17.99
C GLY A 583 -43.00 32.10 19.29
N ARG A 584 -43.71 33.18 19.62
CA ARG A 584 -44.65 33.24 20.75
C ARG A 584 -46.02 32.66 20.42
N LEU A 585 -46.31 32.44 19.17
CA LEU A 585 -47.52 31.74 18.73
C LEU A 585 -47.46 30.26 19.14
N SER A 586 -48.61 29.58 19.09
CA SER A 586 -48.56 28.12 19.20
C SER A 586 -47.71 27.48 18.09
N GLN A 587 -47.22 26.30 18.33
CA GLN A 587 -46.38 25.57 17.33
C GLN A 587 -47.07 25.48 15.96
N HIS A 588 -48.37 25.20 15.95
CA HIS A 588 -49.17 25.10 14.73
C HIS A 588 -49.32 26.47 14.03
N GLU A 589 -49.65 27.53 14.80
CA GLU A 589 -49.76 28.91 14.26
C GLU A 589 -48.43 29.39 13.70
N THR A 590 -47.29 29.17 14.41
CA THR A 590 -45.94 29.46 13.95
C THR A 590 -45.68 28.75 12.61
N ALA A 591 -46.01 27.48 12.52
CA ALA A 591 -45.78 26.71 11.30
C ALA A 591 -46.63 27.23 10.14
N ILE A 592 -47.87 27.66 10.36
CA ILE A 592 -48.71 28.27 9.32
C ILE A 592 -48.07 29.54 8.76
N LEU A 593 -47.61 30.45 9.62
CA LEU A 593 -46.96 31.68 9.19
C LEU A 593 -45.62 31.38 8.49
N MET A 594 -44.82 30.49 9.03
CA MET A 594 -43.55 30.12 8.44
C MET A 594 -43.73 29.48 7.04
N ARG A 595 -44.78 28.66 6.83
CA ARG A 595 -45.13 28.13 5.49
C ARG A 595 -45.43 29.25 4.50
N GLU A 596 -46.15 30.29 4.91
CA GLU A 596 -46.48 31.43 4.05
C GLU A 596 -45.25 32.27 3.74
N ILE A 597 -44.40 32.55 4.73
CA ILE A 597 -43.17 33.33 4.58
C ILE A 597 -42.18 32.61 3.65
N LEU A 598 -42.06 31.30 3.79
CA LEU A 598 -41.11 30.48 3.03
C LEU A 598 -41.66 30.02 1.66
N ARG A 599 -42.91 30.31 1.36
CA ARG A 599 -43.51 29.96 0.08
C ARG A 599 -42.79 30.70 -1.05
N PRO A 600 -42.31 29.98 -2.09
CA PRO A 600 -41.74 30.65 -3.23
C PRO A 600 -42.76 31.63 -3.83
N THR A 601 -42.42 32.91 -3.92
CA THR A 601 -43.21 33.87 -4.68
C THR A 601 -43.14 33.45 -6.14
N ALA A 602 -44.32 33.16 -6.72
CA ALA A 602 -44.41 32.92 -8.15
C ALA A 602 -43.96 34.21 -8.90
N HIS A 603 -42.78 34.18 -9.47
CA HIS A 603 -42.29 35.22 -10.38
C HIS A 603 -42.55 34.81 -11.81
#